data_e2fbe17223c4a4edf0dd20ea1ae8b987
#
_entry.id   e2fbe17223c4a4edf0dd20ea1ae8b987
#
_cell.length_a   1.000
_cell.length_b   1.000
_cell.length_c   1.000
_cell.angle_alpha   90.00
_cell.angle_beta   90.00
_cell.angle_gamma   90.00
#
_symmetry.space_group_name_H-M   'P 1'
#
loop_
_entity.id
_entity.type
_entity.pdbx_description
1 polymer ?
#
loop_
_entity_poly.entity_id
_entity_poly.type
_entity_poly.pdbx_seq_one_letter_code
_entity_poly.pdbx_strand_id
1 'polypeptide(L)'
;MKKVQLPSEKIKNATTTLLMLLGVAGLSNQAVAATVTPHRAFYEMQLGIADQNSNVQAVSGRSAFTLDRDCDGWRSNEEYLIEFGGKEGRRDRILSRFESWESDNGDMYSFEISENSSFESAKDFGGFAEIKSG
;
A
#
# COMPACT_ATOMS: atom_id res chain seq x y z
N MET A 1 70.61 33.35 16.04
CA MET A 1 70.04 32.20 15.37
C MET A 1 68.69 31.89 16.05
N LYS A 2 67.58 32.20 15.41
CA LYS A 2 66.23 31.95 15.94
C LYS A 2 65.72 30.64 15.38
N LYS A 3 65.50 29.61 16.17
CA LYS A 3 64.87 28.35 15.76
C LYS A 3 63.39 28.59 15.61
N VAL A 4 62.87 28.37 14.43
CA VAL A 4 61.45 28.36 14.14
C VAL A 4 60.96 26.97 14.49
N GLN A 5 60.07 26.87 15.48
CA GLN A 5 59.40 25.64 15.89
C GLN A 5 58.04 25.57 15.17
N LEU A 6 57.86 24.62 14.28
CA LEU A 6 56.60 24.34 13.60
C LEU A 6 55.64 23.66 14.56
N PRO A 7 54.38 24.07 14.65
CA PRO A 7 53.39 23.40 15.51
C PRO A 7 52.96 22.06 14.92
N SER A 8 53.14 20.98 15.68
CA SER A 8 52.85 19.60 15.29
C SER A 8 51.37 19.19 15.41
N GLU A 9 50.50 20.15 15.73
CA GLU A 9 49.07 19.84 15.99
C GLU A 9 48.18 19.69 14.76
N LYS A 10 48.58 20.24 13.59
CA LYS A 10 47.71 20.21 12.40
C LYS A 10 47.69 18.89 11.66
N ILE A 11 48.62 17.97 11.94
CA ILE A 11 48.70 16.68 11.22
C ILE A 11 47.75 15.61 11.86
N LYS A 12 47.49 15.71 13.17
CA LYS A 12 46.63 14.73 13.86
C LYS A 12 45.17 14.86 13.47
N ASN A 13 44.71 16.08 13.20
CA ASN A 13 43.29 16.33 12.86
C ASN A 13 42.92 15.94 11.41
N ALA A 14 43.88 16.02 10.49
CA ALA A 14 43.66 15.66 9.08
C ALA A 14 43.51 14.14 8.90
N THR A 15 44.28 13.37 9.66
CA THR A 15 44.22 11.89 9.58
C THR A 15 42.96 11.34 10.21
N THR A 16 42.47 11.93 11.30
CA THR A 16 41.22 11.53 11.99
C THR A 16 40.00 11.86 11.15
N THR A 17 39.99 13.01 10.48
CA THR A 17 38.89 13.43 9.59
C THR A 17 38.82 12.55 8.33
N LEU A 18 39.94 12.09 7.79
CA LEU A 18 39.99 11.23 6.62
C LEU A 18 39.51 9.80 6.97
N LEU A 19 39.78 9.30 8.18
CA LEU A 19 39.28 7.98 8.61
C LEU A 19 37.75 7.99 8.86
N MET A 20 37.17 9.11 9.29
CA MET A 20 35.71 9.23 9.49
C MET A 20 34.94 9.30 8.14
N LEU A 21 35.53 9.87 7.10
CA LEU A 21 34.89 9.93 5.77
C LEU A 21 34.88 8.56 5.04
N LEU A 22 35.82 7.66 5.34
CA LEU A 22 35.82 6.32 4.75
C LEU A 22 34.85 5.34 5.42
N GLY A 23 34.38 5.62 6.62
CA GLY A 23 33.46 4.75 7.38
C GLY A 23 31.98 4.84 6.98
N VAL A 24 31.56 5.87 6.23
CA VAL A 24 30.15 6.10 5.85
C VAL A 24 29.78 5.47 4.50
N ALA A 25 30.74 5.06 3.70
CA ALA A 25 30.52 4.51 2.35
C ALA A 25 30.06 3.02 2.32
N GLY A 26 29.90 2.37 3.46
CA GLY A 26 29.68 0.92 3.54
C GLY A 26 28.28 0.44 3.92
N LEU A 27 27.32 1.32 4.18
CA LEU A 27 25.94 0.95 4.55
C LEU A 27 24.95 1.21 3.40
N SER A 28 25.24 0.71 2.22
CA SER A 28 24.20 0.52 1.23
C SER A 28 23.29 -0.62 1.72
N ASN A 29 22.22 -0.28 2.47
CA ASN A 29 21.12 -1.20 2.69
C ASN A 29 20.56 -1.52 1.30
N GLN A 30 20.92 -2.68 0.76
CA GLN A 30 20.24 -3.20 -0.41
C GLN A 30 18.79 -3.50 0.04
N ALA A 31 17.86 -2.67 -0.39
CA ALA A 31 16.45 -2.97 -0.25
C ALA A 31 16.21 -4.26 -1.06
N VAL A 32 16.02 -5.37 -0.36
CA VAL A 32 15.55 -6.60 -0.98
C VAL A 32 14.12 -6.33 -1.41
N ALA A 33 13.89 -6.26 -2.72
CA ALA A 33 12.54 -6.16 -3.25
C ALA A 33 11.73 -7.36 -2.74
N ALA A 34 10.62 -7.10 -2.05
CA ALA A 34 9.72 -8.15 -1.62
C ALA A 34 9.15 -8.84 -2.87
N THR A 35 9.31 -10.16 -2.96
CA THR A 35 8.70 -10.93 -4.04
C THR A 35 7.22 -11.11 -3.73
N VAL A 36 6.36 -10.52 -4.55
CA VAL A 36 4.92 -10.72 -4.47
C VAL A 36 4.60 -12.11 -5.01
N THR A 37 3.75 -12.86 -4.30
CA THR A 37 3.35 -14.22 -4.68
C THR A 37 1.84 -14.25 -4.92
N PRO A 38 1.36 -14.92 -5.99
CA PRO A 38 -0.05 -15.15 -6.20
C PRO A 38 -0.69 -15.81 -4.97
N HIS A 39 -1.83 -15.29 -4.53
CA HIS A 39 -2.52 -15.81 -3.35
C HIS A 39 -4.00 -15.46 -3.35
N ARG A 40 -4.73 -16.16 -2.47
CA ARG A 40 -6.14 -15.87 -2.15
C ARG A 40 -6.27 -15.65 -0.67
N ALA A 41 -7.12 -14.70 -0.29
CA ALA A 41 -7.42 -14.40 1.10
C ALA A 41 -8.94 -14.23 1.26
N PHE A 42 -9.45 -14.66 2.41
CA PHE A 42 -10.85 -14.51 2.79
C PHE A 42 -10.90 -13.79 4.14
N TYR A 43 -11.78 -12.82 4.22
CA TYR A 43 -11.93 -11.98 5.41
C TYR A 43 -13.37 -12.00 5.88
N GLU A 44 -13.55 -12.06 7.19
CA GLU A 44 -14.81 -11.78 7.85
C GLU A 44 -14.77 -10.40 8.48
N MET A 45 -15.83 -9.64 8.33
CA MET A 45 -15.96 -8.28 8.83
C MET A 45 -17.05 -8.23 9.89
N GLN A 46 -16.77 -7.51 10.96
CA GLN A 46 -17.72 -7.28 12.05
C GLN A 46 -17.61 -5.84 12.51
N LEU A 47 -18.69 -5.34 13.12
CA LEU A 47 -18.66 -4.03 13.76
C LEU A 47 -17.63 -4.04 14.90
N GLY A 48 -16.69 -3.10 14.85
CA GLY A 48 -15.78 -2.84 15.94
C GLY A 48 -16.44 -1.97 17.03
N ILE A 49 -15.77 -0.89 17.41
CA ILE A 49 -16.33 0.10 18.36
C ILE A 49 -17.19 1.09 17.58
N ALA A 50 -18.47 1.21 17.96
CA ALA A 50 -19.36 2.22 17.42
C ALA A 50 -19.64 3.32 18.45
N ASP A 51 -19.83 4.56 17.99
CA ASP A 51 -20.33 5.64 18.83
C ASP A 51 -21.76 5.35 19.28
N GLN A 52 -22.11 5.70 20.52
CA GLN A 52 -23.45 5.50 21.08
C GLN A 52 -24.55 6.20 20.28
N ASN A 53 -24.21 7.26 19.57
CA ASN A 53 -25.14 8.02 18.71
C ASN A 53 -25.18 7.51 17.27
N SER A 54 -24.39 6.49 16.91
CA SER A 54 -24.37 5.91 15.57
C SER A 54 -25.75 5.37 15.18
N ASN A 55 -26.13 5.62 13.93
CA ASN A 55 -27.31 4.97 13.34
C ASN A 55 -27.02 3.51 12.91
N VAL A 56 -25.75 3.13 12.81
CA VAL A 56 -25.31 1.76 12.52
C VAL A 56 -25.10 1.03 13.84
N GLN A 57 -25.82 -0.05 14.05
CA GLN A 57 -25.80 -0.86 15.26
C GLN A 57 -25.18 -2.24 15.06
N ALA A 58 -25.13 -2.71 13.83
CA ALA A 58 -24.49 -3.96 13.47
C ALA A 58 -23.84 -3.84 12.09
N VAL A 59 -22.71 -4.48 11.92
CA VAL A 59 -22.07 -4.70 10.63
C VAL A 59 -21.59 -6.13 10.59
N SER A 60 -21.91 -6.83 9.52
CA SER A 60 -21.34 -8.12 9.21
C SER A 60 -21.02 -8.18 7.73
N GLY A 61 -20.02 -8.95 7.38
CA GLY A 61 -19.64 -9.05 5.99
C GLY A 61 -18.52 -10.04 5.77
N ARG A 62 -18.20 -10.23 4.50
CA ARG A 62 -17.09 -11.07 4.05
C ARG A 62 -16.47 -10.45 2.81
N SER A 63 -15.17 -10.65 2.66
CA SER A 63 -14.43 -10.30 1.45
C SER A 63 -13.60 -11.48 0.98
N ALA A 64 -13.46 -11.59 -0.33
CA ALA A 64 -12.57 -12.52 -0.99
C ALA A 64 -11.61 -11.72 -1.86
N PHE A 65 -10.33 -11.88 -1.64
CA PHE A 65 -9.26 -11.27 -2.42
C PHE A 65 -8.49 -12.32 -3.19
N THR A 66 -8.16 -12.04 -4.44
CA THR A 66 -7.29 -12.86 -5.26
C THR A 66 -6.24 -11.98 -5.93
N LEU A 67 -4.98 -12.40 -5.86
CA LEU A 67 -3.89 -11.83 -6.63
C LEU A 67 -3.31 -12.93 -7.49
N ASP A 68 -3.36 -12.75 -8.80
CA ASP A 68 -2.85 -13.69 -9.78
C ASP A 68 -1.79 -13.04 -10.66
N ARG A 69 -0.85 -13.87 -11.13
CA ARG A 69 0.13 -13.48 -12.13
C ARG A 69 -0.48 -13.68 -13.53
N ASP A 70 -0.46 -12.62 -14.32
CA ASP A 70 -0.77 -12.67 -15.74
C ASP A 70 0.52 -12.77 -16.58
N CYS A 71 0.43 -12.83 -17.90
CA CYS A 71 1.61 -12.97 -18.78
C CYS A 71 2.57 -11.78 -18.69
N ASP A 72 2.04 -10.58 -18.48
CA ASP A 72 2.75 -9.30 -18.55
C ASP A 72 2.42 -8.36 -17.39
N GLY A 73 1.80 -8.88 -16.33
CA GLY A 73 1.40 -8.08 -15.20
C GLY A 73 0.79 -8.87 -14.05
N TRP A 74 0.12 -8.14 -13.20
CA TRP A 74 -0.58 -8.62 -12.02
C TRP A 74 -2.06 -8.26 -12.10
N ARG A 75 -2.90 -9.22 -11.80
CA ARG A 75 -4.35 -9.03 -11.71
C ARG A 75 -4.79 -9.22 -10.27
N SER A 76 -5.51 -8.23 -9.74
CA SER A 76 -6.20 -8.40 -8.48
C SER A 76 -7.71 -8.39 -8.68
N ASN A 77 -8.40 -9.17 -7.86
CA ASN A 77 -9.86 -9.18 -7.77
C ASN A 77 -10.24 -9.20 -6.30
N GLU A 78 -11.13 -8.28 -5.92
CA GLU A 78 -11.71 -8.25 -4.60
C GLU A 78 -13.24 -8.17 -4.70
N GLU A 79 -13.91 -9.09 -4.02
CA GLU A 79 -15.37 -9.09 -3.88
C GLU A 79 -15.71 -8.96 -2.40
N TYR A 80 -16.61 -8.07 -2.06
CA TYR A 80 -17.12 -7.99 -0.69
C TYR A 80 -18.63 -7.83 -0.63
N LEU A 81 -19.19 -8.44 0.38
CA LEU A 81 -20.57 -8.28 0.80
C LEU A 81 -20.58 -7.76 2.22
N ILE A 82 -21.20 -6.59 2.41
CA ILE A 82 -21.35 -5.97 3.74
C ILE A 82 -22.84 -5.75 3.99
N GLU A 83 -23.30 -6.15 5.17
CA GLU A 83 -24.64 -5.90 5.68
C GLU A 83 -24.57 -4.98 6.89
N PHE A 84 -25.38 -3.95 6.88
CA PHE A 84 -25.53 -2.95 7.94
C PHE A 84 -26.86 -3.13 8.64
N GLY A 85 -26.85 -3.22 9.95
CA GLY A 85 -28.05 -3.15 10.79
C GLY A 85 -28.18 -1.77 11.39
N GLY A 86 -29.29 -1.10 11.11
CA GLY A 86 -29.62 0.21 11.66
C GLY A 86 -30.64 0.13 12.79
N LYS A 87 -31.00 1.31 13.34
CA LYS A 87 -32.11 1.45 14.29
C LYS A 87 -33.42 1.03 13.61
N GLU A 88 -34.39 0.57 14.40
CA GLU A 88 -35.71 0.16 13.92
C GLU A 88 -35.72 -1.09 13.00
N GLY A 89 -34.65 -1.91 13.07
CA GLY A 89 -34.59 -3.14 12.30
C GLY A 89 -34.26 -2.93 10.82
N ARG A 90 -33.88 -1.73 10.42
CA ARG A 90 -33.42 -1.44 9.04
C ARG A 90 -32.17 -2.24 8.72
N ARG A 91 -32.15 -2.84 7.53
CA ARG A 91 -30.99 -3.57 6.99
C ARG A 91 -30.65 -3.04 5.63
N ASP A 92 -29.40 -2.68 5.45
CA ASP A 92 -28.83 -2.25 4.19
C ASP A 92 -27.71 -3.19 3.79
N ARG A 93 -27.52 -3.40 2.50
CA ARG A 93 -26.50 -4.30 1.96
C ARG A 93 -25.77 -3.66 0.81
N ILE A 94 -24.44 -3.86 0.79
CA ILE A 94 -23.56 -3.51 -0.32
C ILE A 94 -22.89 -4.77 -0.82
N LEU A 95 -22.94 -4.99 -2.12
CA LEU A 95 -22.14 -5.97 -2.84
C LEU A 95 -21.24 -5.19 -3.79
N SER A 96 -19.93 -5.34 -3.68
CA SER A 96 -18.98 -4.67 -4.56
C SER A 96 -17.96 -5.65 -5.09
N ARG A 97 -17.54 -5.40 -6.33
CA ARG A 97 -16.44 -6.07 -6.99
C ARG A 97 -15.47 -5.00 -7.47
N PHE A 98 -14.22 -5.21 -7.15
CA PHE A 98 -13.10 -4.43 -7.65
C PHE A 98 -12.16 -5.36 -8.42
N GLU A 99 -11.82 -4.99 -9.64
CA GLU A 99 -10.82 -5.67 -10.45
C GLU A 99 -9.74 -4.67 -10.85
N SER A 100 -8.48 -5.07 -10.82
CA SER A 100 -7.39 -4.25 -11.33
C SER A 100 -6.34 -5.10 -12.04
N TRP A 101 -5.63 -4.44 -12.93
CA TRP A 101 -4.46 -4.98 -13.60
C TRP A 101 -3.35 -3.95 -13.61
N GLU A 102 -2.12 -4.40 -13.32
CA GLU A 102 -0.91 -3.59 -13.31
C GLU A 102 0.18 -4.30 -14.12
N SER A 103 0.81 -3.59 -15.05
CA SER A 103 1.92 -4.11 -15.84
C SER A 103 3.15 -4.39 -14.98
N ASP A 104 3.98 -5.35 -15.39
CA ASP A 104 5.20 -5.75 -14.68
C ASP A 104 6.19 -4.61 -14.44
N ASN A 105 6.26 -3.69 -15.36
CA ASN A 105 7.13 -2.52 -15.27
C ASN A 105 6.49 -1.33 -14.52
N GLY A 106 5.23 -1.47 -14.09
CA GLY A 106 4.49 -0.42 -13.39
C GLY A 106 4.06 0.76 -14.27
N ASP A 107 4.23 0.67 -15.59
CA ASP A 107 3.91 1.78 -16.50
C ASP A 107 2.41 1.91 -16.79
N MET A 108 1.65 0.83 -16.63
CA MET A 108 0.23 0.79 -16.91
C MET A 108 -0.54 0.20 -15.71
N TYR A 109 -1.67 0.82 -15.44
CA TYR A 109 -2.63 0.38 -14.45
C TYR A 109 -4.05 0.59 -14.95
N SER A 110 -4.93 -0.39 -14.76
CA SER A 110 -6.36 -0.26 -15.03
C SER A 110 -7.16 -0.84 -13.89
N PHE A 111 -8.39 -0.33 -13.71
CA PHE A 111 -9.31 -0.87 -12.72
C PHE A 111 -10.75 -0.70 -13.13
N GLU A 112 -11.60 -1.57 -12.58
CA GLU A 112 -13.05 -1.53 -12.69
C GLU A 112 -13.66 -1.79 -11.31
N ILE A 113 -14.71 -1.03 -10.98
CA ILE A 113 -15.51 -1.18 -9.76
C ILE A 113 -16.96 -1.35 -10.18
N SER A 114 -17.61 -2.38 -9.67
CA SER A 114 -19.05 -2.57 -9.79
C SER A 114 -19.65 -2.67 -8.39
N GLU A 115 -20.62 -1.80 -8.09
CA GLU A 115 -21.28 -1.75 -6.78
C GLU A 115 -22.79 -1.84 -6.93
N ASN A 116 -23.39 -2.69 -6.11
CA ASN A 116 -24.83 -2.83 -5.98
C ASN A 116 -25.20 -2.69 -4.49
N SER A 117 -26.10 -1.78 -4.21
CA SER A 117 -26.57 -1.55 -2.84
C SER A 117 -28.10 -1.60 -2.74
N SER A 118 -28.61 -1.86 -1.54
CA SER A 118 -30.04 -1.87 -1.29
C SER A 118 -30.68 -0.47 -1.23
N PHE A 119 -29.87 0.59 -1.20
CA PHE A 119 -30.30 1.96 -0.99
C PHE A 119 -29.92 2.92 -2.13
N GLU A 120 -29.10 2.49 -3.08
CA GLU A 120 -28.70 3.28 -4.26
C GLU A 120 -28.77 2.42 -5.53
N SER A 121 -28.83 3.08 -6.68
CA SER A 121 -28.74 2.41 -7.98
C SER A 121 -27.34 1.77 -8.12
N ALA A 122 -27.27 0.68 -8.87
CA ALA A 122 -26.01 0.06 -9.24
C ALA A 122 -25.08 1.09 -9.91
N LYS A 123 -23.81 1.03 -9.56
CA LYS A 123 -22.76 1.92 -10.07
C LYS A 123 -21.63 1.09 -10.65
N ASP A 124 -21.20 1.48 -11.84
CA ASP A 124 -20.01 0.96 -12.47
C ASP A 124 -19.05 2.11 -12.72
N PHE A 125 -17.80 1.92 -12.36
CA PHE A 125 -16.76 2.92 -12.51
C PHE A 125 -15.44 2.24 -12.87
N GLY A 126 -14.72 2.76 -13.86
CA GLY A 126 -13.44 2.23 -14.27
C GLY A 126 -12.49 3.34 -14.73
N GLY A 127 -11.21 3.01 -14.76
CA GLY A 127 -10.18 3.93 -15.19
C GLY A 127 -8.87 3.25 -15.55
N PHE A 128 -7.99 4.03 -16.14
CA PHE A 128 -6.63 3.58 -16.43
C PHE A 128 -5.64 4.72 -16.22
N ALA A 129 -4.39 4.37 -15.96
CA ALA A 129 -3.25 5.27 -15.88
C ALA A 129 -2.10 4.70 -16.72
N GLU A 130 -1.35 5.59 -17.35
CA GLU A 130 -0.15 5.27 -18.13
C GLU A 130 0.95 6.27 -17.79
N ILE A 131 2.15 5.79 -17.46
CA ILE A 131 3.33 6.62 -17.24
C ILE A 131 4.04 6.75 -18.59
N LYS A 132 4.08 7.97 -19.13
CA LYS A 132 4.84 8.27 -20.36
C LYS A 132 6.23 8.77 -19.97
N SER A 133 7.25 8.02 -20.37
CA SER A 133 8.62 8.50 -20.32
C SER A 133 8.76 9.68 -21.26
N GLY A 134 9.10 10.85 -20.72
CA GLY A 134 9.40 12.07 -21.49
C GLY A 134 10.76 12.01 -22.15
#